data_f8f2fa43b72e6fd4467bbd739c5236de
#
_entry.id   f8f2fa43b72e6fd4467bbd739c5236de
#
_cell.length_a   1.000
_cell.length_b   1.000
_cell.length_c   1.000
_cell.angle_alpha   90.00
_cell.angle_beta   90.00
_cell.angle_gamma   90.00
#
_symmetry.space_group_name_H-M   'P 1'
#
loop_
_entity.id
_entity.type
_entity.pdbx_description
1 polymer ?
#
loop_
_entity_poly.entity_id
_entity_poly.type
_entity_poly.pdbx_seq_one_letter_code
_entity_poly.pdbx_strand_id
1 'polypeptide(L)'
;FQALLKPARGVWQLLDLLTVRSSAPFRLGLGYGEIRTQIDPEQSLAADGEAFWRARNAIKIVHVQNWNGRCHVLFEGCHAKRDAILNSLILAAETIKTQWTHSQAELFRTLMKEGIYQVDFNQKNIAEKLGLSESALSKRLTNSNIKVYFQLRETLGQFLEDYGKCVK
;
A
#
# COMPACT_ATOMS: atom_id res chain seq x y z
N PHE A 1 -7.11 13.81 5.32
CA PHE A 1 -8.36 13.06 5.48
C PHE A 1 -8.14 11.83 6.36
N GLN A 2 -9.22 11.24 6.82
CA GLN A 2 -9.24 10.09 7.71
C GLN A 2 -10.30 9.12 7.18
N ALA A 3 -10.02 7.83 7.18
CA ALA A 3 -10.94 6.81 6.70
C ALA A 3 -10.86 5.54 7.55
N LEU A 4 -11.97 4.84 7.68
CA LEU A 4 -12.06 3.49 8.21
C LEU A 4 -12.16 2.50 7.07
N LEU A 5 -11.39 1.44 7.12
CA LEU A 5 -11.34 0.42 6.08
C LEU A 5 -11.75 -0.95 6.64
N LYS A 6 -12.69 -1.59 5.94
CA LYS A 6 -13.12 -2.96 6.19
C LYS A 6 -13.52 -3.58 4.85
N PRO A 7 -12.88 -4.66 4.36
CA PRO A 7 -11.83 -5.46 4.98
C PRO A 7 -10.41 -4.87 4.81
N ALA A 8 -9.47 -5.32 5.65
CA ALA A 8 -8.08 -4.86 5.63
C ALA A 8 -7.31 -5.27 4.36
N ARG A 9 -7.69 -6.36 3.69
CA ARG A 9 -7.00 -6.91 2.52
C ARG A 9 -6.87 -5.92 1.36
N GLY A 10 -7.88 -5.09 1.13
CA GLY A 10 -7.91 -4.09 0.05
C GLY A 10 -7.13 -2.81 0.32
N VAL A 11 -6.56 -2.64 1.53
CA VAL A 11 -5.92 -1.37 1.90
C VAL A 11 -4.76 -1.01 0.99
N TRP A 12 -3.91 -1.97 0.64
CA TRP A 12 -2.73 -1.71 -0.20
C TRP A 12 -3.10 -1.33 -1.63
N GLN A 13 -4.11 -1.99 -2.19
CA GLN A 13 -4.66 -1.66 -3.49
C GLN A 13 -5.24 -0.23 -3.51
N LEU A 14 -5.98 0.14 -2.47
CA LEU A 14 -6.49 1.50 -2.33
C LEU A 14 -5.36 2.53 -2.24
N LEU A 15 -4.31 2.26 -1.45
CA LEU A 15 -3.16 3.15 -1.31
C LEU A 15 -2.42 3.33 -2.63
N ASP A 16 -2.24 2.26 -3.40
CA ASP A 16 -1.62 2.32 -4.71
C ASP A 16 -2.47 3.11 -5.72
N LEU A 17 -3.79 2.93 -5.71
CA LEU A 17 -4.71 3.73 -6.53
C LEU A 17 -4.65 5.21 -6.15
N LEU A 18 -4.66 5.54 -4.86
CA LEU A 18 -4.52 6.91 -4.39
C LEU A 18 -3.20 7.53 -4.86
N THR A 19 -2.09 6.79 -4.76
CA THR A 19 -0.78 7.25 -5.22
C THR A 19 -0.75 7.50 -6.73
N VAL A 20 -1.39 6.63 -7.50
CA VAL A 20 -1.44 6.77 -8.98
C VAL A 20 -2.32 7.94 -9.41
N ARG A 21 -3.35 8.27 -8.65
CA ARG A 21 -4.33 9.34 -8.96
C ARG A 21 -3.98 10.69 -8.36
N SER A 22 -3.16 10.72 -7.32
CA SER A 22 -2.75 11.97 -6.68
C SER A 22 -1.66 12.68 -7.49
N SER A 23 -1.81 13.98 -7.67
CA SER A 23 -0.77 14.85 -8.23
C SER A 23 0.25 15.33 -7.19
N ALA A 24 -0.04 15.15 -5.90
CA ALA A 24 0.81 15.58 -4.80
C ALA A 24 1.29 14.40 -3.97
N PRO A 25 2.53 14.42 -3.46
CA PRO A 25 3.00 13.43 -2.52
C PRO A 25 2.21 13.53 -1.21
N PHE A 26 1.87 12.38 -0.63
CA PHE A 26 1.19 12.31 0.67
C PHE A 26 1.82 11.26 1.57
N ARG A 27 1.57 11.38 2.87
CA ARG A 27 1.97 10.41 3.87
C ARG A 27 0.74 9.73 4.44
N LEU A 28 0.90 8.47 4.82
CA LEU A 28 -0.18 7.63 5.33
C LEU A 28 0.24 6.98 6.64
N GLY A 29 -0.60 7.12 7.65
CA GLY A 29 -0.54 6.33 8.88
C GLY A 29 -1.68 5.34 8.89
N LEU A 30 -1.35 4.06 9.06
CA LEU A 30 -2.31 2.99 9.25
C LEU A 30 -2.34 2.63 10.73
N GLY A 31 -3.51 2.67 11.35
CA GLY A 31 -3.71 2.32 12.75
C GLY A 31 -4.67 1.15 12.90
N TYR A 32 -4.32 0.19 13.75
CA TYR A 32 -5.20 -0.91 14.14
C TYR A 32 -5.51 -0.82 15.64
N GLY A 33 -6.79 -0.94 16.02
CA GLY A 33 -7.21 -0.89 17.42
C GLY A 33 -8.73 -0.76 17.56
N GLU A 34 -9.18 -0.61 18.78
CA GLU A 34 -10.58 -0.39 19.08
C GLU A 34 -11.08 0.97 18.56
N ILE A 35 -12.35 1.00 18.19
CA ILE A 35 -13.10 2.21 17.88
C ILE A 35 -14.11 2.38 19.01
N ARG A 36 -14.06 3.51 19.69
CA ARG A 36 -14.89 3.77 20.88
C ARG A 36 -16.17 4.53 20.58
N THR A 37 -16.22 5.17 19.42
CA THR A 37 -17.39 5.93 18.99
C THR A 37 -18.25 5.11 18.03
N GLN A 38 -19.54 5.42 17.99
CA GLN A 38 -20.42 4.89 16.95
C GLN A 38 -19.89 5.32 15.58
N ILE A 39 -19.76 4.36 14.67
CA ILE A 39 -19.30 4.64 13.31
C ILE A 39 -20.45 5.26 12.53
N ASP A 40 -20.30 6.53 12.17
CA ASP A 40 -21.16 7.19 11.19
C ASP A 40 -20.48 7.11 9.82
N PRO A 41 -21.07 6.43 8.84
CA PRO A 41 -20.51 6.32 7.50
C PRO A 41 -20.36 7.66 6.77
N GLU A 42 -21.12 8.69 7.17
CA GLU A 42 -21.15 9.99 6.53
C GLU A 42 -20.26 11.02 7.24
N GLN A 43 -19.93 10.78 8.53
CA GLN A 43 -19.13 11.71 9.35
C GLN A 43 -18.03 11.00 10.12
N SER A 44 -16.89 10.78 9.48
CA SER A 44 -15.72 10.18 10.15
C SER A 44 -14.99 11.13 11.12
N LEU A 45 -15.30 12.42 11.11
CA LEU A 45 -14.61 13.45 11.91
C LEU A 45 -14.80 13.32 13.42
N ALA A 46 -15.89 12.70 13.87
CA ALA A 46 -16.19 12.46 15.30
C ALA A 46 -15.74 11.08 15.79
N ALA A 47 -15.17 10.25 14.92
CA ALA A 47 -14.74 8.92 15.29
C ALA A 47 -13.45 8.98 16.14
N ASP A 48 -13.45 8.32 17.30
CA ASP A 48 -12.33 8.24 18.22
C ASP A 48 -12.04 6.79 18.66
N GLY A 49 -10.81 6.56 19.08
CA GLY A 49 -10.34 5.27 19.54
C GLY A 49 -8.88 5.01 19.23
N GLU A 50 -8.38 3.88 19.73
CA GLU A 50 -6.97 3.51 19.58
C GLU A 50 -6.50 3.45 18.14
N ALA A 51 -7.33 2.96 17.22
CA ALA A 51 -7.00 2.90 15.80
C ALA A 51 -6.64 4.29 15.24
N PHE A 52 -7.39 5.32 15.63
CA PHE A 52 -7.14 6.69 15.18
C PHE A 52 -5.90 7.30 15.82
N TRP A 53 -5.66 7.04 17.12
CA TRP A 53 -4.47 7.54 17.80
C TRP A 53 -3.21 6.93 17.21
N ARG A 54 -3.23 5.61 16.96
CA ARG A 54 -2.11 4.90 16.31
C ARG A 54 -1.88 5.38 14.88
N ALA A 55 -2.92 5.58 14.08
CA ALA A 55 -2.77 6.14 12.74
C ALA A 55 -2.13 7.54 12.76
N ARG A 56 -2.55 8.41 13.69
CA ARG A 56 -1.94 9.75 13.86
C ARG A 56 -0.49 9.67 14.32
N ASN A 57 -0.16 8.74 15.21
CA ASN A 57 1.22 8.52 15.64
C ASN A 57 2.08 8.00 14.50
N ALA A 58 1.58 7.04 13.72
CA ALA A 58 2.25 6.51 12.53
C ALA A 58 2.59 7.63 11.53
N ILE A 59 1.68 8.58 11.26
CA ILE A 59 1.96 9.74 10.40
C ILE A 59 3.09 10.60 10.96
N LYS A 60 3.12 10.85 12.28
CA LYS A 60 4.19 11.63 12.92
C LYS A 60 5.55 10.94 12.75
N ILE A 61 5.58 9.62 12.95
CA ILE A 61 6.81 8.82 12.77
C ILE A 61 7.29 8.88 11.33
N VAL A 62 6.41 8.68 10.34
CA VAL A 62 6.76 8.80 8.91
C VAL A 62 7.29 10.19 8.57
N HIS A 63 6.76 11.24 9.20
CA HIS A 63 7.25 12.60 8.98
C HIS A 63 8.72 12.77 9.40
N VAL A 64 9.11 12.14 10.51
CA VAL A 64 10.49 12.22 11.06
C VAL A 64 11.40 11.18 10.45
N GLN A 65 10.91 9.95 10.23
CA GLN A 65 11.69 8.78 9.77
C GLN A 65 11.26 8.34 8.37
N ASN A 66 11.33 9.23 7.40
CA ASN A 66 10.90 8.91 6.03
C ASN A 66 11.92 8.10 5.21
N TRP A 67 12.97 7.60 5.85
CA TRP A 67 14.06 6.85 5.18
C TRP A 67 14.57 7.55 3.91
N ASN A 68 14.86 8.84 4.01
CA ASN A 68 15.30 9.68 2.89
C ASN A 68 14.26 9.75 1.74
N GLY A 69 12.98 9.81 2.08
CA GLY A 69 11.89 9.88 1.11
C GLY A 69 11.50 8.54 0.47
N ARG A 70 12.03 7.42 0.96
CA ARG A 70 11.73 6.09 0.40
C ARG A 70 10.45 5.45 0.93
N CYS A 71 9.97 5.90 2.07
CA CYS A 71 8.76 5.35 2.66
C CYS A 71 7.81 6.47 3.11
N HIS A 72 6.57 6.38 2.68
CA HIS A 72 5.51 7.33 3.00
C HIS A 72 4.35 6.69 3.76
N VAL A 73 4.48 5.44 4.12
CA VAL A 73 3.44 4.65 4.81
C VAL A 73 4.04 3.98 6.04
N LEU A 74 3.33 4.05 7.17
CA LEU A 74 3.68 3.32 8.38
C LEU A 74 2.43 2.77 9.04
N PHE A 75 2.53 1.57 9.58
CA PHE A 75 1.50 0.91 10.36
C PHE A 75 1.85 0.92 11.84
N GLU A 76 0.85 1.15 12.69
CA GLU A 76 0.93 0.99 14.13
C GLU A 76 -0.28 0.20 14.65
N GLY A 77 -0.02 -0.92 15.28
CA GLY A 77 -1.01 -1.79 15.89
C GLY A 77 -0.75 -2.02 17.37
N CYS A 78 -1.18 -3.17 17.89
CA CYS A 78 -1.07 -3.51 19.31
C CYS A 78 0.10 -4.46 19.64
N HIS A 79 0.90 -4.86 18.64
CA HIS A 79 1.98 -5.83 18.82
C HIS A 79 3.29 -5.36 18.20
N ALA A 80 4.15 -4.72 18.99
CA ALA A 80 5.39 -4.07 18.53
C ALA A 80 6.26 -4.95 17.60
N LYS A 81 6.43 -6.24 17.90
CA LYS A 81 7.21 -7.16 17.05
C LYS A 81 6.56 -7.41 15.69
N ARG A 82 5.25 -7.57 15.65
CA ARG A 82 4.48 -7.78 14.41
C ARG A 82 4.45 -6.50 13.59
N ASP A 83 4.28 -5.36 14.25
CA ASP A 83 4.32 -4.04 13.62
C ASP A 83 5.68 -3.78 12.97
N ALA A 84 6.78 -4.15 13.65
CA ALA A 84 8.13 -4.02 13.11
C ALA A 84 8.33 -4.88 11.83
N ILE A 85 7.84 -6.12 11.82
CA ILE A 85 7.89 -7.01 10.65
C ILE A 85 7.06 -6.40 9.50
N LEU A 86 5.83 -5.98 9.78
CA LEU A 86 4.94 -5.39 8.78
C LEU A 86 5.56 -4.12 8.18
N ASN A 87 6.10 -3.24 9.02
CA ASN A 87 6.75 -2.01 8.56
C ASN A 87 8.03 -2.27 7.76
N SER A 88 8.76 -3.34 8.05
CA SER A 88 9.92 -3.75 7.23
C SER A 88 9.49 -4.20 5.83
N LEU A 89 8.40 -4.96 5.72
CA LEU A 89 7.83 -5.36 4.42
C LEU A 89 7.25 -4.15 3.65
N ILE A 90 6.61 -3.21 4.36
CA ILE A 90 6.14 -1.94 3.77
C ILE A 90 7.33 -1.17 3.19
N LEU A 91 8.39 -1.00 3.98
CA LEU A 91 9.59 -0.30 3.55
C LEU A 91 10.24 -0.96 2.32
N ALA A 92 10.32 -2.29 2.28
CA ALA A 92 10.83 -3.03 1.14
C ALA A 92 10.00 -2.77 -0.13
N ALA A 93 8.67 -2.85 -0.04
CA ALA A 93 7.76 -2.58 -1.15
C ALA A 93 7.88 -1.12 -1.63
N GLU A 94 7.84 -0.15 -0.72
CA GLU A 94 7.98 1.27 -1.06
C GLU A 94 9.36 1.57 -1.69
N THR A 95 10.44 0.92 -1.22
CA THR A 95 11.77 1.08 -1.81
C THR A 95 11.81 0.62 -3.27
N ILE A 96 11.17 -0.51 -3.60
CA ILE A 96 11.03 -0.97 -5.00
C ILE A 96 10.32 0.10 -5.84
N LYS A 97 9.19 0.61 -5.33
CA LYS A 97 8.36 1.60 -6.03
C LYS A 97 9.10 2.92 -6.28
N THR A 98 9.90 3.40 -5.33
CA THR A 98 10.65 4.66 -5.47
C THR A 98 11.83 4.56 -6.45
N GLN A 99 12.26 3.37 -6.82
CA GLN A 99 13.32 3.15 -7.79
C GLN A 99 12.83 3.08 -9.24
N TRP A 100 11.52 3.08 -9.47
CA TRP A 100 10.99 2.95 -10.82
C TRP A 100 11.34 4.16 -11.69
N THR A 101 11.86 3.85 -12.88
CA THR A 101 11.98 4.82 -13.97
C THR A 101 10.61 5.29 -14.44
N HIS A 102 10.55 6.37 -15.19
CA HIS A 102 9.28 6.87 -15.75
C HIS A 102 8.50 5.78 -16.50
N SER A 103 9.17 4.98 -17.33
CA SER A 103 8.54 3.91 -18.12
C SER A 103 8.06 2.74 -17.26
N GLN A 104 8.73 2.44 -16.14
CA GLN A 104 8.30 1.42 -15.18
C GLN A 104 7.12 1.91 -14.35
N ALA A 105 7.12 3.17 -13.95
CA ALA A 105 5.97 3.80 -13.27
C ALA A 105 4.75 3.89 -14.20
N GLU A 106 4.95 4.10 -15.51
CA GLU A 106 3.88 4.06 -16.50
C GLU A 106 3.28 2.64 -16.65
N LEU A 107 4.13 1.61 -16.69
CA LEU A 107 3.67 0.22 -16.66
C LEU A 107 2.81 -0.04 -15.41
N PHE A 108 3.30 0.35 -14.23
CA PHE A 108 2.53 0.20 -12.99
C PHE A 108 1.19 0.92 -13.05
N ARG A 109 1.15 2.18 -13.52
CA ARG A 109 -0.11 2.93 -13.70
C ARG A 109 -1.07 2.24 -14.65
N THR A 110 -0.57 1.64 -15.73
CA THR A 110 -1.39 0.88 -16.67
C THR A 110 -1.97 -0.35 -16.02
N LEU A 111 -1.18 -1.14 -15.29
CA LEU A 111 -1.66 -2.29 -14.53
C LEU A 111 -2.75 -1.89 -13.53
N MET A 112 -2.56 -0.78 -12.79
CA MET A 112 -3.56 -0.28 -11.85
C MET A 112 -4.88 0.11 -12.53
N LYS A 113 -4.81 0.77 -13.71
CA LYS A 113 -6.00 1.15 -14.49
C LYS A 113 -6.78 -0.06 -15.00
N GLU A 114 -6.08 -1.14 -15.34
CA GLU A 114 -6.67 -2.40 -15.77
C GLU A 114 -7.16 -3.29 -14.60
N GLY A 115 -7.03 -2.83 -13.37
CA GLY A 115 -7.41 -3.61 -12.18
C GLY A 115 -6.50 -4.81 -11.91
N ILE A 116 -5.27 -4.79 -12.40
CA ILE A 116 -4.29 -5.87 -12.26
C ILE A 116 -3.44 -5.62 -11.02
N TYR A 117 -3.59 -6.50 -10.01
CA TYR A 117 -2.89 -6.44 -8.71
C TYR A 117 -2.25 -7.78 -8.32
N GLN A 118 -2.10 -8.67 -9.28
CA GLN A 118 -1.59 -10.02 -9.06
C GLN A 118 -0.37 -10.28 -9.94
N VAL A 119 0.42 -11.28 -9.54
CA VAL A 119 1.65 -11.67 -10.23
C VAL A 119 1.38 -12.23 -11.63
N ASP A 120 0.27 -12.98 -11.77
CA ASP A 120 -0.12 -13.63 -13.00
C ASP A 120 -1.22 -12.84 -13.72
N PHE A 121 -0.93 -12.40 -14.93
CA PHE A 121 -1.85 -11.69 -15.79
C PHE A 121 -1.50 -11.86 -17.28
N ASN A 122 -2.43 -11.53 -18.15
CA ASN A 122 -2.23 -11.58 -19.60
C ASN A 122 -1.28 -10.46 -20.05
N GLN A 123 -0.01 -10.80 -20.25
CA GLN A 123 1.03 -9.85 -20.67
C GLN A 123 0.84 -9.32 -22.09
N LYS A 124 0.27 -10.12 -23.00
CA LYS A 124 0.05 -9.72 -24.38
C LYS A 124 -0.86 -8.48 -24.48
N ASN A 125 -1.99 -8.49 -23.76
CA ASN A 125 -2.92 -7.35 -23.72
C ASN A 125 -2.24 -6.09 -23.15
N ILE A 126 -1.38 -6.22 -22.14
CA ILE A 126 -0.65 -5.06 -21.58
C ILE A 126 0.43 -4.56 -22.54
N ALA A 127 1.11 -5.46 -23.25
CA ALA A 127 2.09 -5.08 -24.26
C ALA A 127 1.43 -4.26 -25.38
N GLU A 128 0.31 -4.70 -25.91
CA GLU A 128 -0.47 -4.00 -26.93
C GLU A 128 -0.90 -2.59 -26.44
N LYS A 129 -1.41 -2.47 -25.21
CA LYS A 129 -1.82 -1.18 -24.62
C LYS A 129 -0.66 -0.19 -24.45
N LEU A 130 0.54 -0.69 -24.22
CA LEU A 130 1.75 0.13 -24.06
C LEU A 130 2.52 0.33 -25.37
N GLY A 131 2.07 -0.24 -26.48
CA GLY A 131 2.79 -0.20 -27.76
C GLY A 131 4.15 -0.92 -27.70
N LEU A 132 4.26 -2.00 -26.91
CA LEU A 132 5.48 -2.75 -26.71
C LEU A 132 5.39 -4.15 -27.33
N SER A 133 6.54 -4.71 -27.72
CA SER A 133 6.63 -6.15 -27.95
C SER A 133 6.54 -6.92 -26.63
N GLU A 134 6.12 -8.19 -26.70
CA GLU A 134 6.05 -9.05 -25.49
C GLU A 134 7.41 -9.19 -24.80
N SER A 135 8.50 -9.30 -25.58
CA SER A 135 9.86 -9.35 -25.07
C SER A 135 10.28 -8.06 -24.36
N ALA A 136 9.90 -6.88 -24.88
CA ALA A 136 10.17 -5.59 -24.26
C ALA A 136 9.39 -5.44 -22.96
N LEU A 137 8.13 -5.87 -22.92
CA LEU A 137 7.33 -5.88 -21.70
C LEU A 137 7.93 -6.82 -20.65
N SER A 138 8.30 -8.06 -21.03
CA SER A 138 8.91 -9.02 -20.13
C SER A 138 10.18 -8.48 -19.48
N LYS A 139 11.06 -7.84 -20.26
CA LYS A 139 12.26 -7.17 -19.76
C LYS A 139 11.93 -6.02 -18.80
N ARG A 140 10.90 -5.22 -19.12
CA ARG A 140 10.46 -4.10 -18.26
C ARG A 140 9.90 -4.61 -16.94
N LEU A 141 9.09 -5.69 -16.95
CA LEU A 141 8.55 -6.36 -15.76
C LEU A 141 9.68 -6.88 -14.86
N THR A 142 10.67 -7.55 -15.44
CA THR A 142 11.83 -8.08 -14.71
C THR A 142 12.63 -6.94 -14.05
N ASN A 143 13.00 -5.93 -14.83
CA ASN A 143 13.84 -4.83 -14.34
C ASN A 143 13.13 -3.92 -13.32
N SER A 144 11.81 -3.87 -13.33
CA SER A 144 11.02 -3.06 -12.38
C SER A 144 10.74 -3.77 -11.06
N ASN A 145 10.93 -5.07 -10.97
CA ASN A 145 10.49 -5.89 -9.84
C ASN A 145 9.00 -5.72 -9.48
N ILE A 146 8.14 -5.33 -10.43
CA ILE A 146 6.70 -5.11 -10.18
C ILE A 146 6.03 -6.40 -9.67
N LYS A 147 6.42 -7.57 -10.16
CA LYS A 147 5.88 -8.85 -9.67
C LYS A 147 6.26 -9.11 -8.21
N VAL A 148 7.49 -8.78 -7.82
CA VAL A 148 7.94 -8.85 -6.41
C VAL A 148 7.15 -7.86 -5.56
N TYR A 149 6.93 -6.66 -6.07
CA TYR A 149 6.09 -5.66 -5.41
C TYR A 149 4.65 -6.16 -5.16
N PHE A 150 4.02 -6.78 -6.16
CA PHE A 150 2.68 -7.35 -5.99
C PHE A 150 2.65 -8.48 -4.98
N GLN A 151 3.66 -9.37 -4.99
CA GLN A 151 3.79 -10.43 -3.99
C GLN A 151 3.91 -9.86 -2.57
N LEU A 152 4.71 -8.81 -2.38
CA LEU A 152 4.80 -8.12 -1.09
C LEU A 152 3.46 -7.51 -0.68
N ARG A 153 2.73 -6.87 -1.59
CA ARG A 153 1.41 -6.28 -1.32
C ARG A 153 0.37 -7.33 -0.94
N GLU A 154 0.39 -8.49 -1.57
CA GLU A 154 -0.47 -9.61 -1.22
C GLU A 154 -0.15 -10.14 0.18
N THR A 155 1.12 -10.40 0.47
CA THR A 155 1.58 -10.84 1.81
C THR A 155 1.19 -9.84 2.90
N LEU A 156 1.38 -8.54 2.64
CA LEU A 156 0.96 -7.46 3.53
C LEU A 156 -0.55 -7.46 3.77
N GLY A 157 -1.35 -7.72 2.74
CA GLY A 157 -2.82 -7.82 2.85
C GLY A 157 -3.25 -8.98 3.74
N GLN A 158 -2.69 -10.15 3.53
CA GLN A 158 -2.93 -11.35 4.35
C GLN A 158 -2.50 -11.13 5.80
N PHE A 159 -1.34 -10.52 6.01
CA PHE A 159 -0.84 -10.21 7.35
C PHE A 159 -1.81 -9.29 8.13
N LEU A 160 -2.37 -8.28 7.47
CA LEU A 160 -3.34 -7.38 8.09
C LEU A 160 -4.66 -8.08 8.42
N GLU A 161 -5.14 -8.99 7.55
CA GLU A 161 -6.34 -9.79 7.84
C GLU A 161 -6.15 -10.69 9.07
N ASP A 162 -4.97 -11.28 9.20
CA ASP A 162 -4.65 -12.17 10.32
C ASP A 162 -4.24 -11.40 11.58
N TYR A 163 -3.90 -10.12 11.44
CA TYR A 163 -3.50 -9.28 12.57
C TYR A 163 -4.59 -9.22 13.64
N GLY A 164 -5.84 -9.07 13.23
CA GLY A 164 -6.99 -8.99 14.13
C GLY A 164 -7.43 -10.32 14.74
N LYS A 165 -7.09 -11.45 14.12
CA LYS A 165 -7.49 -12.79 14.62
C LYS A 165 -6.67 -13.25 15.80
N CYS A 166 -5.49 -12.70 16.02
CA CYS A 166 -4.57 -13.07 17.10
C CYS A 166 -4.72 -12.21 18.38
N VAL A 167 -5.74 -11.39 18.46
CA VAL A 167 -6.04 -10.47 19.58
C VAL A 167 -7.16 -11.07 20.48
N LYS A 168 -7.36 -12.37 20.43
CA LYS A 168 -8.25 -13.09 21.37
C LYS A 168 -7.46 -13.74 22.49
#